data_a934313fdc5e7e5785ca0edac461299a
#
_entry.id   a934313fdc5e7e5785ca0edac461299a
#
_cell.length_a   1.000
_cell.length_b   1.000
_cell.length_c   1.000
_cell.angle_alpha   90.00
_cell.angle_beta   90.00
_cell.angle_gamma   90.00
#
_symmetry.space_group_name_H-M   'P 1'
#
loop_
_entity.id
_entity.type
_entity.pdbx_description
1 polymer ?
#
loop_
_entity_poly.entity_id
_entity_poly.type
_entity_poly.pdbx_seq_one_letter_code
_entity_poly.pdbx_strand_id
1 'polypeptide(L)'
;MTDRRKPSAHPARGTSGAPTPKRRLHLVILVRSFGFPHGMANTNRVRLLGRALAQRDVEVTVLCSRVSEKPGSVRNTRVRGVADGISFRYTAGTTVRPDSFIWRRIREARGYVGTLLALAHLKAASKLDCVYLWSGAMSWQVGPWLLVRYLNTLRVPVIVELNERPWAPPAWPRVIAKRLSFLDGVSGVVAISSWLAEWAAGEARRLGRQVSILNLPIVVDVAESAPSDGPHADQTLVYAASPGYDAALAFILTAMQEVWRRHPECKLIVTGGDRAPSRVPADSTRDDPGPSDERVIRVGYVDRDSLLHLFAQASALLIPLFDDDRSRARFPSKIGEYLAAARPVVTTRVGEIERFLQDGETAYVANPGAAAEYAHKIIEVLDDPAAATAVGRAGLTVAMSTFHYSLYGAKLRKFVESLSESRQ
;
A
#
# COMPACT_ATOMS: atom_id res chain seq x y z
N MET A 1 -51.29 27.12 -72.50
CA MET A 1 -51.94 26.87 -71.21
C MET A 1 -51.39 25.58 -70.68
N THR A 2 -50.34 25.67 -69.85
CA THR A 2 -49.80 24.54 -69.07
C THR A 2 -49.13 25.10 -67.80
N ASP A 3 -49.83 24.86 -66.73
CA ASP A 3 -49.48 25.26 -65.38
C ASP A 3 -48.34 24.38 -64.88
N ARG A 4 -47.16 24.98 -64.48
CA ARG A 4 -46.06 24.30 -63.88
C ARG A 4 -46.00 24.67 -62.40
N ARG A 5 -46.50 23.78 -61.52
CA ARG A 5 -46.30 23.84 -60.08
C ARG A 5 -44.92 23.40 -59.75
N LYS A 6 -44.16 24.25 -59.01
CA LYS A 6 -42.86 23.93 -58.36
C LYS A 6 -43.11 23.13 -57.08
N PRO A 7 -42.31 22.12 -56.77
CA PRO A 7 -42.32 21.49 -55.44
C PRO A 7 -41.44 22.30 -54.44
N SER A 8 -42.02 22.63 -53.30
CA SER A 8 -41.36 23.26 -52.17
C SER A 8 -40.50 22.24 -51.46
N ALA A 9 -39.18 22.46 -51.41
CA ALA A 9 -38.27 21.70 -50.61
C ALA A 9 -38.25 22.25 -49.18
N HIS A 10 -38.66 21.44 -48.20
CA HIS A 10 -38.41 21.68 -46.78
C HIS A 10 -36.96 21.24 -46.44
N PRO A 11 -36.11 22.05 -45.80
CA PRO A 11 -34.85 21.58 -45.25
C PRO A 11 -35.13 20.85 -43.96
N ALA A 12 -34.86 19.53 -43.93
CA ALA A 12 -34.78 18.76 -42.68
C ALA A 12 -33.58 19.26 -41.84
N ARG A 13 -33.85 19.92 -40.73
CA ARG A 13 -32.88 20.22 -39.72
C ARG A 13 -32.53 18.93 -38.95
N GLY A 14 -31.51 18.21 -39.39
CA GLY A 14 -30.85 17.18 -38.63
C GLY A 14 -29.99 17.83 -37.55
N THR A 15 -30.52 17.92 -36.33
CA THR A 15 -29.68 18.21 -35.14
C THR A 15 -28.92 16.96 -34.76
N SER A 16 -27.76 16.77 -35.34
CA SER A 16 -26.79 15.84 -34.79
C SER A 16 -26.26 16.44 -33.48
N GLY A 17 -26.88 16.12 -32.37
CA GLY A 17 -26.37 16.40 -31.06
C GLY A 17 -25.08 15.59 -30.86
N ALA A 18 -23.93 16.23 -31.00
CA ALA A 18 -22.67 15.64 -30.57
C ALA A 18 -22.83 15.22 -29.10
N PRO A 19 -22.47 14.00 -28.74
CA PRO A 19 -22.54 13.56 -27.33
C PRO A 19 -21.72 14.51 -26.48
N THR A 20 -22.36 15.18 -25.52
CA THR A 20 -21.70 15.99 -24.51
C THR A 20 -20.60 15.15 -23.88
N PRO A 21 -19.34 15.59 -23.84
CA PRO A 21 -18.25 14.81 -23.27
C PRO A 21 -18.61 14.49 -21.82
N LYS A 22 -18.75 13.20 -21.50
CA LYS A 22 -18.99 12.75 -20.12
C LYS A 22 -17.90 13.34 -19.26
N ARG A 23 -18.28 14.10 -18.22
CA ARG A 23 -17.36 14.68 -17.26
C ARG A 23 -16.47 13.58 -16.69
N ARG A 24 -15.16 13.80 -16.65
CA ARG A 24 -14.22 12.88 -15.99
C ARG A 24 -14.51 12.83 -14.51
N LEU A 25 -14.52 11.62 -13.96
CA LEU A 25 -14.60 11.40 -12.52
C LEU A 25 -13.33 11.94 -11.86
N HIS A 26 -13.45 12.68 -10.76
CA HIS A 26 -12.30 13.20 -10.02
C HIS A 26 -12.26 12.64 -8.60
N LEU A 27 -11.22 11.87 -8.30
CA LEU A 27 -10.93 11.28 -7.00
C LEU A 27 -9.82 12.06 -6.29
N VAL A 28 -10.08 12.46 -5.05
CA VAL A 28 -9.04 13.00 -4.18
C VAL A 28 -8.55 11.92 -3.22
N ILE A 29 -7.27 11.55 -3.29
CA ILE A 29 -6.63 10.69 -2.31
C ILE A 29 -6.01 11.56 -1.23
N LEU A 30 -6.50 11.45 -0.01
CA LEU A 30 -6.01 12.23 1.13
C LEU A 30 -5.06 11.39 1.98
N VAL A 31 -3.80 11.81 2.05
CA VAL A 31 -2.75 11.15 2.84
C VAL A 31 -2.34 12.00 4.04
N ARG A 32 -2.09 11.35 5.19
CA ARG A 32 -1.76 12.02 6.46
C ARG A 32 -0.48 11.52 7.11
N SER A 33 -0.12 10.27 6.88
CA SER A 33 0.98 9.60 7.60
C SER A 33 2.27 9.46 6.81
N PHE A 34 2.24 9.78 5.51
CA PHE A 34 3.38 9.68 4.62
C PHE A 34 3.35 10.77 3.55
N GLY A 35 4.43 10.92 2.81
CA GLY A 35 4.57 11.90 1.73
C GLY A 35 4.21 11.34 0.35
N PHE A 36 4.11 12.25 -0.62
CA PHE A 36 3.96 11.96 -2.04
C PHE A 36 4.72 13.03 -2.85
N PRO A 37 5.44 12.71 -3.93
CA PRO A 37 5.52 11.43 -4.62
C PRO A 37 6.57 10.45 -4.06
N HIS A 38 7.42 10.88 -3.13
CA HIS A 38 8.48 10.06 -2.56
C HIS A 38 8.07 9.48 -1.21
N GLY A 39 8.36 8.20 -0.99
CA GLY A 39 8.01 7.50 0.24
C GLY A 39 8.26 6.00 0.15
N MET A 40 7.61 5.27 1.03
CA MET A 40 7.73 3.81 1.15
C MET A 40 6.48 3.11 0.59
N ALA A 41 6.18 1.91 1.05
CA ALA A 41 5.11 1.03 0.57
C ALA A 41 3.75 1.72 0.37
N ASN A 42 3.31 2.55 1.33
CA ASN A 42 2.03 3.26 1.23
C ASN A 42 2.03 4.29 0.09
N THR A 43 3.14 5.03 -0.08
CA THR A 43 3.28 5.97 -1.20
C THR A 43 3.24 5.23 -2.53
N ASN A 44 3.94 4.10 -2.64
CA ASN A 44 3.95 3.27 -3.84
C ASN A 44 2.53 2.76 -4.17
N ARG A 45 1.79 2.27 -3.17
CA ARG A 45 0.42 1.81 -3.39
C ARG A 45 -0.51 2.95 -3.86
N VAL A 46 -0.43 4.14 -3.26
CA VAL A 46 -1.18 5.32 -3.72
C VAL A 46 -0.82 5.68 -5.16
N ARG A 47 0.46 5.65 -5.49
CA ARG A 47 0.97 5.93 -6.84
C ARG A 47 0.42 4.93 -7.86
N LEU A 48 0.48 3.64 -7.56
CA LEU A 48 0.02 2.59 -8.47
C LEU A 48 -1.50 2.58 -8.64
N LEU A 49 -2.28 2.78 -7.56
CA LEU A 49 -3.73 2.91 -7.65
C LEU A 49 -4.14 4.18 -8.41
N GLY A 50 -3.42 5.29 -8.21
CA GLY A 50 -3.64 6.53 -8.96
C GLY A 50 -3.36 6.35 -10.46
N ARG A 51 -2.27 5.67 -10.83
CA ARG A 51 -1.96 5.30 -12.23
C ARG A 51 -3.03 4.39 -12.83
N ALA A 52 -3.47 3.37 -12.08
CA ALA A 52 -4.54 2.47 -12.52
C ALA A 52 -5.84 3.22 -12.83
N LEU A 53 -6.19 4.21 -12.01
CA LEU A 53 -7.37 5.05 -12.21
C LEU A 53 -7.18 6.03 -13.37
N ALA A 54 -6.01 6.67 -13.49
CA ALA A 54 -5.69 7.59 -14.58
C ALA A 54 -5.79 6.90 -15.96
N GLN A 55 -5.39 5.63 -16.06
CA GLN A 55 -5.57 4.79 -17.25
C GLN A 55 -7.05 4.50 -17.58
N ARG A 56 -7.99 4.85 -16.70
CA ARG A 56 -9.43 4.66 -16.83
C ARG A 56 -10.19 5.99 -16.82
N ASP A 57 -9.58 7.07 -17.28
CA ASP A 57 -10.18 8.39 -17.36
C ASP A 57 -10.68 8.96 -16.03
N VAL A 58 -10.03 8.61 -14.92
CA VAL A 58 -10.26 9.22 -13.61
C VAL A 58 -9.16 10.24 -13.35
N GLU A 59 -9.54 11.49 -13.08
CA GLU A 59 -8.60 12.48 -12.56
C GLU A 59 -8.27 12.16 -11.11
N VAL A 60 -6.99 12.12 -10.77
CA VAL A 60 -6.54 11.81 -9.41
C VAL A 60 -5.70 12.95 -8.85
N THR A 61 -6.10 13.43 -7.67
CA THR A 61 -5.32 14.41 -6.91
C THR A 61 -4.95 13.86 -5.54
N VAL A 62 -3.66 13.87 -5.20
CA VAL A 62 -3.17 13.51 -3.86
C VAL A 62 -3.03 14.76 -3.00
N LEU A 63 -3.79 14.85 -1.91
CA LEU A 63 -3.63 15.90 -0.91
C LEU A 63 -2.83 15.37 0.28
N CYS A 64 -1.64 15.96 0.52
CA CYS A 64 -0.81 15.67 1.69
C CYS A 64 -1.15 16.70 2.78
N SER A 65 -1.89 16.26 3.81
CA SER A 65 -2.33 17.15 4.90
C SER A 65 -1.23 17.41 5.94
N ARG A 66 -0.14 16.65 5.95
CA ARG A 66 1.00 16.79 6.85
C ARG A 66 2.30 16.91 6.06
N VAL A 67 3.27 17.53 6.68
CA VAL A 67 4.64 17.58 6.20
C VAL A 67 5.31 16.21 6.37
N SER A 68 6.07 15.75 5.38
CA SER A 68 6.64 14.40 5.35
C SER A 68 8.17 14.35 5.40
N GLU A 69 8.81 15.44 4.93
CA GLU A 69 10.26 15.47 4.79
C GLU A 69 10.94 15.81 6.13
N LYS A 70 12.03 15.13 6.45
CA LYS A 70 12.86 15.44 7.63
C LYS A 70 13.95 16.45 7.24
N PRO A 71 14.29 17.43 8.11
CA PRO A 71 15.47 18.26 7.91
C PRO A 71 16.72 17.37 7.69
N GLY A 72 17.58 17.75 6.77
CA GLY A 72 18.81 17.01 6.44
C GLY A 72 18.62 15.80 5.50
N SER A 73 17.37 15.37 5.22
CA SER A 73 17.10 14.27 4.28
C SER A 73 15.87 14.55 3.41
N VAL A 74 15.82 15.76 2.84
CA VAL A 74 14.69 16.21 2.02
C VAL A 74 14.78 15.62 0.63
N ARG A 75 13.75 14.83 0.23
CA ARG A 75 13.62 14.23 -1.10
C ARG A 75 12.67 15.02 -2.00
N ASN A 76 11.67 15.63 -1.41
CA ASN A 76 10.68 16.43 -2.10
C ASN A 76 10.65 17.86 -1.55
N THR A 77 11.02 18.84 -2.37
CA THR A 77 10.90 20.27 -2.08
C THR A 77 9.63 20.87 -2.68
N ARG A 78 8.96 20.17 -3.61
CA ARG A 78 7.79 20.67 -4.32
C ARG A 78 6.54 20.56 -3.47
N VAL A 79 5.91 21.68 -3.17
CA VAL A 79 4.63 21.75 -2.43
C VAL A 79 3.44 21.29 -3.29
N ARG A 80 3.58 21.40 -4.61
CA ARG A 80 2.57 20.95 -5.60
C ARG A 80 3.28 20.52 -6.88
N GLY A 81 2.65 19.63 -7.63
CA GLY A 81 3.20 19.15 -8.89
C GLY A 81 2.36 18.02 -9.46
N VAL A 82 2.93 17.36 -10.46
CA VAL A 82 2.40 16.13 -11.06
C VAL A 82 3.51 15.10 -11.01
N ALA A 83 3.16 13.86 -10.64
CA ALA A 83 4.03 12.70 -10.66
C ALA A 83 3.21 11.50 -11.18
N ASP A 84 3.74 10.78 -12.18
CA ASP A 84 3.06 9.64 -12.83
C ASP A 84 1.63 9.97 -13.32
N GLY A 85 1.38 11.20 -13.81
CA GLY A 85 0.06 11.65 -14.22
C GLY A 85 -0.90 12.01 -13.08
N ILE A 86 -0.43 11.97 -11.82
CA ILE A 86 -1.21 12.23 -10.61
C ILE A 86 -0.83 13.63 -10.09
N SER A 87 -1.82 14.51 -9.95
CA SER A 87 -1.62 15.81 -9.32
C SER A 87 -1.41 15.66 -7.82
N PHE A 88 -0.53 16.46 -7.21
CA PHE A 88 -0.37 16.45 -5.76
C PHE A 88 -0.21 17.84 -5.17
N ARG A 89 -0.60 18.00 -3.90
CA ARG A 89 -0.46 19.24 -3.14
C ARG A 89 -0.29 19.00 -1.65
N TYR A 90 0.71 19.65 -1.04
CA TYR A 90 0.88 19.76 0.40
C TYR A 90 0.08 20.96 0.93
N THR A 91 -0.97 20.70 1.67
CA THR A 91 -1.91 21.73 2.16
C THR A 91 -1.33 22.58 3.29
N ALA A 92 -0.27 22.11 3.95
CA ALA A 92 0.49 22.88 4.94
C ALA A 92 1.34 24.01 4.32
N GLY A 93 1.50 24.04 2.98
CA GLY A 93 2.33 25.03 2.27
C GLY A 93 3.85 24.78 2.37
N THR A 94 4.25 23.61 2.87
CA THR A 94 5.64 23.14 2.91
C THR A 94 5.64 21.61 2.98
N THR A 95 6.76 21.01 2.58
CA THR A 95 6.99 19.56 2.69
C THR A 95 7.81 19.21 3.93
N VAL A 96 8.63 20.16 4.41
CA VAL A 96 9.65 19.95 5.44
C VAL A 96 9.07 20.15 6.85
N ARG A 97 9.38 19.20 7.72
CA ARG A 97 8.98 19.19 9.13
C ARG A 97 9.85 20.16 9.93
N PRO A 98 9.28 21.12 10.67
CA PRO A 98 10.05 21.96 11.57
C PRO A 98 10.64 21.16 12.76
N ASP A 99 11.79 21.59 13.26
CA ASP A 99 12.40 20.97 14.44
C ASP A 99 11.62 21.31 15.73
N SER A 100 11.13 22.54 15.84
CA SER A 100 10.36 23.01 16.98
C SER A 100 9.00 22.29 17.08
N PHE A 101 8.68 21.81 18.28
CA PHE A 101 7.38 21.17 18.58
C PHE A 101 6.19 22.09 18.30
N ILE A 102 6.28 23.36 18.69
CA ILE A 102 5.21 24.36 18.51
C ILE A 102 4.96 24.60 17.02
N TRP A 103 6.01 24.85 16.24
CA TRP A 103 5.89 25.03 14.80
C TRP A 103 5.36 23.80 14.08
N ARG A 104 5.65 22.59 14.58
CA ARG A 104 5.04 21.37 14.05
C ARG A 104 3.53 21.38 14.23
N ARG A 105 3.02 21.76 15.41
CA ARG A 105 1.56 21.84 15.68
C ARG A 105 0.89 22.90 14.82
N ILE A 106 1.52 24.05 14.65
CA ILE A 106 1.02 25.11 13.77
C ILE A 106 0.94 24.62 12.32
N ARG A 107 1.98 23.92 11.82
CA ARG A 107 1.98 23.36 10.48
C ARG A 107 0.93 22.24 10.30
N GLU A 108 0.73 21.40 11.29
CA GLU A 108 -0.32 20.39 11.28
C GLU A 108 -1.72 21.03 11.23
N ALA A 109 -1.98 22.05 12.05
CA ALA A 109 -3.25 22.79 12.03
C ALA A 109 -3.47 23.49 10.68
N ARG A 110 -2.44 24.18 10.16
CA ARG A 110 -2.49 24.81 8.84
C ARG A 110 -2.77 23.79 7.73
N GLY A 111 -2.12 22.63 7.78
CA GLY A 111 -2.33 21.57 6.81
C GLY A 111 -3.75 21.01 6.87
N TYR A 112 -4.31 20.88 8.08
CA TYR A 112 -5.69 20.44 8.26
C TYR A 112 -6.69 21.47 7.69
N VAL A 113 -6.59 22.73 8.07
CA VAL A 113 -7.44 23.81 7.55
C VAL A 113 -7.26 23.94 6.03
N GLY A 114 -6.02 23.93 5.53
CA GLY A 114 -5.75 23.97 4.09
C GLY A 114 -6.36 22.80 3.32
N THR A 115 -6.49 21.63 3.96
CA THR A 115 -7.19 20.46 3.38
C THR A 115 -8.69 20.72 3.27
N LEU A 116 -9.33 21.23 4.34
CA LEU A 116 -10.76 21.55 4.32
C LEU A 116 -11.09 22.58 3.24
N LEU A 117 -10.28 23.63 3.15
CA LEU A 117 -10.43 24.67 2.12
C LEU A 117 -10.22 24.14 0.69
N ALA A 118 -9.22 23.29 0.49
CA ALA A 118 -8.97 22.66 -0.81
C ALA A 118 -10.14 21.77 -1.26
N LEU A 119 -10.69 20.97 -0.35
CA LEU A 119 -11.85 20.12 -0.62
C LEU A 119 -13.11 20.94 -0.90
N ALA A 120 -13.37 22.01 -0.14
CA ALA A 120 -14.48 22.93 -0.38
C ALA A 120 -14.36 23.59 -1.77
N HIS A 121 -13.17 24.08 -2.13
CA HIS A 121 -12.92 24.69 -3.43
C HIS A 121 -13.15 23.69 -4.58
N LEU A 122 -12.63 22.46 -4.47
CA LEU A 122 -12.84 21.42 -5.47
C LEU A 122 -14.33 21.07 -5.59
N LYS A 123 -15.08 21.01 -4.48
CA LYS A 123 -16.52 20.74 -4.50
C LYS A 123 -17.29 21.89 -5.17
N ALA A 124 -16.98 23.13 -4.81
CA ALA A 124 -17.61 24.32 -5.41
C ALA A 124 -17.33 24.41 -6.92
N ALA A 125 -16.14 24.01 -7.36
CA ALA A 125 -15.78 23.90 -8.79
C ALA A 125 -16.39 22.67 -9.49
N SER A 126 -17.24 21.89 -8.81
CA SER A 126 -17.77 20.61 -9.30
C SER A 126 -16.68 19.59 -9.72
N LYS A 127 -15.50 19.66 -9.07
CA LYS A 127 -14.33 18.80 -9.32
C LYS A 127 -14.03 17.89 -8.11
N LEU A 128 -15.06 17.38 -7.44
CA LEU A 128 -14.87 16.45 -6.31
C LEU A 128 -16.01 15.45 -6.28
N ASP A 129 -15.75 14.26 -6.76
CA ASP A 129 -16.73 13.18 -6.80
C ASP A 129 -16.61 12.23 -5.63
N CYS A 130 -15.37 11.97 -5.15
CA CYS A 130 -15.12 11.08 -4.03
C CYS A 130 -13.81 11.45 -3.33
N VAL A 131 -13.72 11.18 -2.02
CA VAL A 131 -12.46 11.26 -1.27
C VAL A 131 -12.06 9.88 -0.80
N TYR A 132 -10.85 9.49 -1.17
CA TYR A 132 -10.21 8.27 -0.72
C TYR A 132 -9.26 8.61 0.43
N LEU A 133 -9.64 8.25 1.64
CA LEU A 133 -8.93 8.59 2.84
C LEU A 133 -7.92 7.51 3.22
N TRP A 134 -6.64 7.87 3.12
CA TRP A 134 -5.54 7.03 3.58
C TRP A 134 -5.04 7.50 4.94
N SER A 135 -5.50 6.88 5.98
CA SER A 135 -5.25 7.40 7.32
C SER A 135 -4.43 6.48 8.22
N GLY A 136 -3.89 5.40 7.67
CA GLY A 136 -3.30 4.36 8.51
C GLY A 136 -4.36 3.73 9.41
N ALA A 137 -3.96 3.12 10.51
CA ALA A 137 -4.91 2.59 11.49
C ALA A 137 -5.78 3.72 12.06
N MET A 138 -6.85 4.05 11.35
CA MET A 138 -7.78 5.17 11.63
C MET A 138 -8.67 4.95 12.86
N SER A 139 -8.22 4.15 13.79
CA SER A 139 -8.91 4.05 15.04
C SER A 139 -8.93 5.40 15.74
N TRP A 140 -10.13 5.94 15.91
CA TRP A 140 -10.41 6.82 17.04
C TRP A 140 -9.71 8.19 17.06
N GLN A 141 -9.26 8.72 15.91
CA GLN A 141 -8.70 10.07 15.84
C GLN A 141 -9.80 11.09 15.54
N VAL A 142 -9.96 12.07 16.40
CA VAL A 142 -10.94 13.15 16.26
C VAL A 142 -10.82 13.88 14.91
N GLY A 143 -9.59 14.13 14.44
CA GLY A 143 -9.36 14.82 13.18
C GLY A 143 -9.93 14.11 11.94
N PRO A 144 -9.63 12.84 11.68
CA PRO A 144 -10.26 12.07 10.61
C PRO A 144 -11.78 11.97 10.75
N TRP A 145 -12.31 11.78 11.95
CA TRP A 145 -13.74 11.75 12.18
C TRP A 145 -14.41 13.08 11.82
N LEU A 146 -13.87 14.23 12.26
CA LEU A 146 -14.35 15.55 11.87
C LEU A 146 -14.28 15.78 10.36
N LEU A 147 -13.22 15.30 9.71
CA LEU A 147 -13.08 15.40 8.26
C LEU A 147 -14.16 14.60 7.52
N VAL A 148 -14.43 13.38 7.96
CA VAL A 148 -15.51 12.56 7.38
C VAL A 148 -16.88 13.25 7.57
N ARG A 149 -17.14 13.82 8.76
CA ARG A 149 -18.35 14.60 9.00
C ARG A 149 -18.45 15.82 8.09
N TYR A 150 -17.37 16.57 7.92
CA TYR A 150 -17.31 17.68 7.00
C TYR A 150 -17.59 17.26 5.55
N LEU A 151 -16.99 16.17 5.05
CA LEU A 151 -17.26 15.64 3.73
C LEU A 151 -18.73 15.20 3.54
N ASN A 152 -19.33 14.66 4.59
CA ASN A 152 -20.75 14.31 4.57
C ASN A 152 -21.66 15.55 4.45
N THR A 153 -21.31 16.69 5.07
CA THR A 153 -22.07 17.94 4.88
C THR A 153 -21.96 18.46 3.45
N LEU A 154 -20.82 18.18 2.78
CA LEU A 154 -20.61 18.48 1.37
C LEU A 154 -21.24 17.44 0.41
N ARG A 155 -21.89 16.41 0.94
CA ARG A 155 -22.43 15.27 0.17
C ARG A 155 -21.37 14.59 -0.68
N VAL A 156 -20.14 14.47 -0.19
CA VAL A 156 -19.03 13.80 -0.87
C VAL A 156 -18.85 12.41 -0.25
N PRO A 157 -18.93 11.34 -1.04
CA PRO A 157 -18.66 9.99 -0.56
C PRO A 157 -17.21 9.84 -0.11
N VAL A 158 -17.02 9.06 0.96
CA VAL A 158 -15.71 8.80 1.56
C VAL A 158 -15.39 7.32 1.51
N ILE A 159 -14.26 6.99 0.91
CA ILE A 159 -13.66 5.66 0.95
C ILE A 159 -12.52 5.66 1.97
N VAL A 160 -12.41 4.59 2.74
CA VAL A 160 -11.30 4.38 3.68
C VAL A 160 -10.46 3.19 3.25
N GLU A 161 -9.14 3.36 3.19
CA GLU A 161 -8.19 2.25 3.01
C GLU A 161 -7.99 1.51 4.33
N LEU A 162 -8.15 0.19 4.30
CA LEU A 162 -7.78 -0.72 5.37
C LEU A 162 -6.63 -1.61 4.93
N ASN A 163 -5.44 -1.31 5.42
CA ASN A 163 -4.23 -2.13 5.26
C ASN A 163 -3.74 -2.73 6.59
N GLU A 164 -4.39 -2.36 7.68
CA GLU A 164 -4.20 -2.89 9.03
C GLU A 164 -5.52 -2.83 9.79
N ARG A 165 -5.68 -3.70 10.79
CA ARG A 165 -6.82 -3.59 11.71
C ARG A 165 -6.71 -2.30 12.52
N PRO A 166 -7.76 -1.46 12.55
CA PRO A 166 -7.77 -0.27 13.39
C PRO A 166 -7.64 -0.60 14.87
N TRP A 167 -6.74 0.08 15.58
CA TRP A 167 -6.51 -0.11 17.01
C TRP A 167 -7.23 0.99 17.77
N ALA A 168 -7.82 0.64 18.90
CA ALA A 168 -8.22 1.65 19.87
C ALA A 168 -6.98 2.06 20.69
N PRO A 169 -6.64 3.37 20.80
CA PRO A 169 -5.58 3.79 21.67
C PRO A 169 -5.87 3.39 23.12
N PRO A 170 -4.90 2.83 23.88
CA PRO A 170 -5.14 2.41 25.26
C PRO A 170 -5.56 3.53 26.19
N ALA A 171 -5.27 4.79 25.84
CA ALA A 171 -5.54 5.99 26.65
C ALA A 171 -6.93 6.59 26.49
N TRP A 172 -7.79 6.06 25.62
CA TRP A 172 -9.13 6.63 25.44
C TRP A 172 -10.15 5.92 26.32
N PRO A 173 -11.04 6.68 27.00
CA PRO A 173 -12.14 6.08 27.74
C PRO A 173 -12.95 5.16 26.82
N ARG A 174 -13.15 3.89 27.21
CA ARG A 174 -13.88 2.88 26.43
C ARG A 174 -15.25 3.37 25.94
N VAL A 175 -15.87 4.31 26.67
CA VAL A 175 -17.15 4.92 26.30
C VAL A 175 -17.05 5.78 25.05
N ILE A 176 -15.97 6.56 24.90
CA ILE A 176 -15.73 7.39 23.71
C ILE A 176 -15.34 6.51 22.52
N ALA A 177 -14.51 5.51 22.77
CA ALA A 177 -14.10 4.53 21.76
C ALA A 177 -15.30 3.75 21.17
N LYS A 178 -16.31 3.43 21.95
CA LYS A 178 -17.54 2.78 21.46
C LYS A 178 -18.43 3.69 20.60
N ARG A 179 -18.36 5.02 20.77
CA ARG A 179 -19.21 5.99 20.05
C ARG A 179 -18.61 6.49 18.73
N LEU A 180 -17.30 6.43 18.57
CA LEU A 180 -16.60 6.89 17.36
C LEU A 180 -16.13 5.69 16.54
N SER A 181 -17.00 5.12 15.74
CA SER A 181 -16.59 4.07 14.79
C SER A 181 -15.83 4.68 13.62
N PHE A 182 -14.80 3.96 13.12
CA PHE A 182 -14.10 4.33 11.88
C PHE A 182 -15.03 4.28 10.66
N LEU A 183 -16.17 3.58 10.76
CA LEU A 183 -17.20 3.50 9.72
C LEU A 183 -18.21 4.63 9.76
N ASP A 184 -18.17 5.51 10.77
CA ASP A 184 -19.16 6.58 10.89
C ASP A 184 -19.07 7.58 9.76
N GLY A 185 -20.09 7.58 8.89
CA GLY A 185 -20.17 8.44 7.71
C GLY A 185 -19.30 8.01 6.54
N VAL A 186 -18.65 6.84 6.62
CA VAL A 186 -17.88 6.24 5.52
C VAL A 186 -18.85 5.57 4.54
N SER A 187 -18.65 5.80 3.24
CA SER A 187 -19.46 5.24 2.16
C SER A 187 -18.90 3.90 1.67
N GLY A 188 -17.57 3.78 1.67
CA GLY A 188 -16.90 2.58 1.18
C GLY A 188 -15.60 2.29 1.93
N VAL A 189 -15.22 1.03 1.91
CA VAL A 189 -13.95 0.51 2.45
C VAL A 189 -13.23 -0.24 1.35
N VAL A 190 -11.94 0.04 1.17
CA VAL A 190 -11.03 -0.80 0.39
C VAL A 190 -10.13 -1.55 1.35
N ALA A 191 -10.25 -2.87 1.37
CA ALA A 191 -9.51 -3.75 2.26
C ALA A 191 -8.41 -4.50 1.49
N ILE A 192 -7.18 -4.51 2.03
CA ILE A 192 -6.02 -5.14 1.39
C ILE A 192 -6.06 -6.67 1.47
N SER A 193 -6.81 -7.22 2.40
CA SER A 193 -6.96 -8.65 2.62
C SER A 193 -8.43 -9.06 2.73
N SER A 194 -8.72 -10.34 2.44
CA SER A 194 -10.04 -10.92 2.66
C SER A 194 -10.44 -10.87 4.13
N TRP A 195 -9.50 -11.13 5.03
CA TRP A 195 -9.71 -11.04 6.47
C TRP A 195 -10.19 -9.64 6.89
N LEU A 196 -9.56 -8.57 6.40
CA LEU A 196 -9.99 -7.18 6.68
C LEU A 196 -11.33 -6.85 6.05
N ALA A 197 -11.62 -7.38 4.87
CA ALA A 197 -12.92 -7.18 4.22
C ALA A 197 -14.06 -7.82 5.04
N GLU A 198 -13.87 -9.05 5.49
CA GLU A 198 -14.82 -9.76 6.34
C GLU A 198 -14.98 -9.10 7.71
N TRP A 199 -13.87 -8.68 8.32
CA TRP A 199 -13.87 -7.94 9.57
C TRP A 199 -14.65 -6.62 9.45
N ALA A 200 -14.41 -5.84 8.38
CA ALA A 200 -15.12 -4.58 8.13
C ALA A 200 -16.61 -4.82 7.88
N ALA A 201 -16.99 -5.89 7.17
CA ALA A 201 -18.37 -6.28 6.96
C ALA A 201 -19.07 -6.68 8.27
N GLY A 202 -18.38 -7.44 9.12
CA GLY A 202 -18.86 -7.79 10.46
C GLY A 202 -19.10 -6.58 11.34
N GLU A 203 -18.15 -5.63 11.33
CA GLU A 203 -18.25 -4.39 12.09
C GLU A 203 -19.37 -3.48 11.55
N ALA A 204 -19.55 -3.39 10.24
CA ALA A 204 -20.64 -2.65 9.63
C ALA A 204 -22.01 -3.23 10.05
N ARG A 205 -22.17 -4.56 9.99
CA ARG A 205 -23.40 -5.23 10.48
C ARG A 205 -23.64 -4.98 11.97
N ARG A 206 -22.61 -5.10 12.81
CA ARG A 206 -22.69 -4.86 14.25
C ARG A 206 -23.15 -3.45 14.60
N LEU A 207 -22.79 -2.48 13.77
CA LEU A 207 -23.13 -1.06 13.93
C LEU A 207 -24.41 -0.64 13.20
N GLY A 208 -25.08 -1.54 12.48
CA GLY A 208 -26.24 -1.21 11.62
C GLY A 208 -25.89 -0.23 10.50
N ARG A 209 -24.66 -0.29 9.96
CA ARG A 209 -24.18 0.60 8.90
C ARG A 209 -24.18 -0.09 7.55
N GLN A 210 -24.62 0.63 6.52
CA GLN A 210 -24.48 0.21 5.14
C GLN A 210 -23.18 0.82 4.58
N VAL A 211 -22.19 -0.02 4.34
CA VAL A 211 -20.88 0.35 3.80
C VAL A 211 -20.52 -0.61 2.69
N SER A 212 -20.21 -0.10 1.52
CA SER A 212 -19.71 -0.91 0.42
C SER A 212 -18.27 -1.34 0.69
N ILE A 213 -17.93 -2.60 0.44
CA ILE A 213 -16.59 -3.14 0.71
C ILE A 213 -16.00 -3.70 -0.57
N LEU A 214 -14.79 -3.24 -0.89
CA LEU A 214 -13.97 -3.73 -2.00
C LEU A 214 -12.72 -4.40 -1.45
N ASN A 215 -12.56 -5.71 -1.68
CA ASN A 215 -11.28 -6.37 -1.48
C ASN A 215 -10.38 -6.07 -2.68
N LEU A 216 -9.24 -5.43 -2.40
CA LEU A 216 -8.23 -5.06 -3.38
C LEU A 216 -6.85 -5.38 -2.80
N PRO A 217 -6.21 -6.49 -3.22
CA PRO A 217 -4.96 -6.98 -2.63
C PRO A 217 -3.79 -5.99 -2.83
N ILE A 218 -2.60 -6.44 -2.52
CA ILE A 218 -1.38 -5.70 -2.88
C ILE A 218 -1.35 -5.43 -4.38
N VAL A 219 -0.69 -4.34 -4.75
CA VAL A 219 -0.45 -4.00 -6.16
C VAL A 219 1.03 -3.75 -6.40
N VAL A 220 1.51 -4.16 -7.56
CA VAL A 220 2.89 -4.00 -8.00
C VAL A 220 2.94 -3.51 -9.45
N ASP A 221 4.00 -2.81 -9.80
CA ASP A 221 4.39 -2.55 -11.19
C ASP A 221 5.57 -3.45 -11.54
N VAL A 222 5.30 -4.49 -12.29
CA VAL A 222 6.32 -5.45 -12.70
C VAL A 222 7.37 -4.81 -13.62
N ALA A 223 6.99 -3.77 -14.38
CA ALA A 223 7.92 -3.07 -15.25
C ALA A 223 9.00 -2.27 -14.50
N GLU A 224 8.78 -1.97 -13.22
CA GLU A 224 9.81 -1.32 -12.38
C GLU A 224 10.84 -2.30 -11.84
N SER A 225 10.52 -3.58 -11.81
CA SER A 225 11.44 -4.64 -11.41
C SER A 225 12.30 -5.03 -12.61
N ALA A 226 13.58 -5.27 -12.37
CA ALA A 226 14.46 -5.87 -13.38
C ALA A 226 14.51 -7.38 -13.08
N PRO A 227 13.65 -8.21 -13.70
CA PRO A 227 13.69 -9.64 -13.46
C PRO A 227 15.04 -10.17 -13.96
N SER A 228 15.68 -11.00 -13.17
CA SER A 228 16.94 -11.63 -13.53
C SER A 228 16.69 -13.08 -13.98
N ASP A 229 17.18 -13.41 -15.15
CA ASP A 229 16.88 -14.66 -15.89
C ASP A 229 17.92 -15.76 -15.65
N GLY A 230 18.42 -15.98 -14.47
CA GLY A 230 19.35 -17.08 -14.24
C GLY A 230 19.54 -17.43 -12.76
N PRO A 231 20.09 -18.63 -12.49
CA PRO A 231 20.53 -18.96 -11.15
C PRO A 231 21.67 -18.02 -10.74
N HIS A 232 21.67 -17.55 -9.49
CA HIS A 232 22.80 -16.82 -8.95
C HIS A 232 23.79 -17.79 -8.31
N ALA A 233 25.07 -17.62 -8.66
CA ALA A 233 26.15 -18.40 -8.07
C ALA A 233 26.39 -18.03 -6.61
N ASP A 234 26.14 -16.77 -6.25
CA ASP A 234 26.33 -16.26 -4.90
C ASP A 234 25.12 -16.61 -4.03
N GLN A 235 25.33 -17.44 -3.02
CA GLN A 235 24.30 -17.83 -2.03
C GLN A 235 23.90 -16.63 -1.16
N THR A 236 23.17 -15.67 -1.72
CA THR A 236 22.78 -14.44 -1.05
C THR A 236 21.28 -14.39 -0.84
N LEU A 237 20.88 -14.35 0.43
CA LEU A 237 19.49 -14.18 0.85
C LEU A 237 19.21 -12.72 1.21
N VAL A 238 18.04 -12.23 0.92
CA VAL A 238 17.66 -10.83 1.23
C VAL A 238 16.41 -10.79 2.08
N TYR A 239 16.48 -10.07 3.19
CA TYR A 239 15.33 -9.70 4.01
C TYR A 239 15.17 -8.18 4.06
N ALA A 240 14.13 -7.65 3.44
CA ALA A 240 13.84 -6.23 3.50
C ALA A 240 13.01 -5.90 4.75
N ALA A 241 13.71 -5.63 5.85
CA ALA A 241 13.10 -5.28 7.13
C ALA A 241 12.33 -3.94 7.07
N SER A 242 11.34 -3.81 7.94
CA SER A 242 10.69 -2.54 8.26
C SER A 242 10.82 -2.29 9.76
N PRO A 243 10.84 -1.04 10.24
CA PRO A 243 10.87 -0.77 11.67
C PRO A 243 9.78 -1.52 12.43
N GLY A 244 10.11 -2.15 13.56
CA GLY A 244 9.17 -2.93 14.36
C GLY A 244 8.92 -4.37 13.90
N TYR A 245 9.81 -4.92 13.07
CA TYR A 245 9.79 -6.33 12.64
C TYR A 245 10.99 -7.13 13.19
N ASP A 246 11.46 -6.79 14.38
CA ASP A 246 12.60 -7.44 15.03
C ASP A 246 12.36 -8.93 15.25
N ALA A 247 11.12 -9.32 15.58
CA ALA A 247 10.73 -10.72 15.73
C ALA A 247 10.91 -11.54 14.43
N ALA A 248 10.64 -10.93 13.27
CA ALA A 248 10.84 -11.62 11.98
C ALA A 248 12.32 -11.83 11.69
N LEU A 249 13.16 -10.84 12.00
CA LEU A 249 14.61 -10.99 11.86
C LEU A 249 15.15 -12.05 12.83
N ALA A 250 14.71 -12.05 14.08
CA ALA A 250 15.11 -13.07 15.06
C ALA A 250 14.72 -14.48 14.60
N PHE A 251 13.51 -14.65 14.05
CA PHE A 251 13.07 -15.91 13.47
C PHE A 251 13.94 -16.36 12.29
N ILE A 252 14.26 -15.44 11.37
CA ILE A 252 15.17 -15.72 10.24
C ILE A 252 16.55 -16.15 10.77
N LEU A 253 17.11 -15.42 11.71
CA LEU A 253 18.43 -15.75 12.29
C LEU A 253 18.43 -17.12 12.95
N THR A 254 17.33 -17.52 13.60
CA THR A 254 17.19 -18.88 14.15
C THR A 254 17.22 -19.93 13.01
N ALA A 255 16.49 -19.70 11.94
CA ALA A 255 16.50 -20.60 10.78
C ALA A 255 17.89 -20.64 10.11
N MET A 256 18.58 -19.52 10.03
CA MET A 256 19.92 -19.42 9.41
C MET A 256 20.97 -20.29 10.12
N GLN A 257 20.82 -20.64 11.39
CA GLN A 257 21.75 -21.55 12.07
C GLN A 257 21.81 -22.91 11.37
N GLU A 258 20.66 -23.43 10.90
CA GLU A 258 20.62 -24.70 10.16
C GLU A 258 21.11 -24.51 8.72
N VAL A 259 20.72 -23.41 8.06
CA VAL A 259 21.19 -23.10 6.70
C VAL A 259 22.71 -23.02 6.66
N TRP A 260 23.36 -22.36 7.62
CA TRP A 260 24.80 -22.21 7.65
C TRP A 260 25.57 -23.50 7.96
N ARG A 261 24.93 -24.50 8.56
CA ARG A 261 25.57 -25.83 8.71
C ARG A 261 25.74 -26.52 7.36
N ARG A 262 24.81 -26.32 6.42
CA ARG A 262 24.83 -26.92 5.09
C ARG A 262 25.48 -26.03 4.03
N HIS A 263 25.27 -24.72 4.16
CA HIS A 263 25.77 -23.69 3.26
C HIS A 263 26.56 -22.62 4.04
N PRO A 264 27.79 -22.92 4.47
CA PRO A 264 28.56 -22.05 5.37
C PRO A 264 28.88 -20.67 4.78
N GLU A 265 28.96 -20.56 3.45
CA GLU A 265 29.23 -19.30 2.72
C GLU A 265 27.99 -18.45 2.46
N CYS A 266 26.78 -18.95 2.82
CA CYS A 266 25.53 -18.24 2.56
C CYS A 266 25.45 -16.93 3.33
N LYS A 267 25.16 -15.83 2.63
CA LYS A 267 25.06 -14.48 3.20
C LYS A 267 23.60 -14.06 3.36
N LEU A 268 23.31 -13.35 4.44
CA LEU A 268 22.01 -12.72 4.68
C LEU A 268 22.16 -11.21 4.63
N ILE A 269 21.57 -10.58 3.63
CA ILE A 269 21.49 -9.11 3.54
C ILE A 269 20.19 -8.65 4.18
N VAL A 270 20.29 -7.75 5.17
CA VAL A 270 19.15 -7.14 5.85
C VAL A 270 19.11 -5.66 5.50
N THR A 271 18.04 -5.22 4.82
CA THR A 271 17.82 -3.80 4.54
C THR A 271 16.84 -3.19 5.52
N GLY A 272 16.87 -1.87 5.68
CA GLY A 272 15.95 -1.14 6.55
C GLY A 272 16.40 -1.18 8.03
N GLY A 273 16.04 -0.13 8.74
CA GLY A 273 16.48 0.04 10.13
C GLY A 273 17.77 0.88 10.23
N ASP A 274 17.61 2.08 10.72
CA ASP A 274 18.70 3.08 10.84
C ASP A 274 19.43 2.96 12.17
N ARG A 275 19.45 1.84 12.85
CA ARG A 275 20.23 1.74 14.11
C ARG A 275 20.50 0.30 14.51
N ALA A 276 21.65 0.11 15.12
CA ALA A 276 21.86 -0.93 16.11
C ALA A 276 20.62 -1.04 17.03
N PRO A 277 20.27 -2.23 17.52
CA PRO A 277 19.02 -2.47 18.24
C PRO A 277 18.86 -1.44 19.36
N SER A 278 17.97 -0.46 19.16
CA SER A 278 17.61 0.46 20.23
C SER A 278 16.64 -0.27 21.15
N ARG A 279 17.18 -0.73 22.28
CA ARG A 279 16.52 -1.24 23.46
C ARG A 279 15.48 -2.33 23.22
N VAL A 280 15.92 -3.55 23.35
CA VAL A 280 15.15 -4.65 23.92
C VAL A 280 14.53 -4.12 25.21
N PRO A 281 13.22 -4.34 25.49
CA PRO A 281 12.65 -4.03 26.80
C PRO A 281 13.52 -4.66 27.89
N ALA A 282 13.74 -3.94 28.99
CA ALA A 282 14.66 -4.24 30.07
C ALA A 282 14.36 -5.54 30.87
N ASP A 283 13.55 -6.44 30.35
CA ASP A 283 13.14 -7.70 30.98
C ASP A 283 13.67 -8.96 30.26
N SER A 284 14.54 -8.80 29.26
CA SER A 284 15.29 -9.93 28.70
C SER A 284 16.72 -9.91 29.27
N THR A 285 16.99 -10.80 30.18
CA THR A 285 18.34 -11.09 30.76
C THR A 285 19.29 -11.70 29.70
N ARG A 286 19.62 -10.94 28.65
CA ARG A 286 20.70 -11.23 27.71
C ARG A 286 21.30 -9.91 27.23
N ASP A 287 22.19 -9.40 28.11
CA ASP A 287 23.23 -8.44 27.73
C ASP A 287 24.37 -9.19 27.05
N ASP A 288 24.18 -9.60 25.81
CA ASP A 288 25.30 -9.88 24.92
C ASP A 288 24.83 -9.68 23.47
N PRO A 289 25.27 -8.65 22.74
CA PRO A 289 25.28 -8.68 21.31
C PRO A 289 26.34 -9.75 20.95
N GLY A 290 25.87 -11.01 20.82
CA GLY A 290 26.72 -12.09 20.36
C GLY A 290 27.52 -11.65 19.14
N PRO A 291 28.68 -12.24 18.85
CA PRO A 291 29.57 -11.80 17.80
C PRO A 291 28.79 -11.58 16.53
N SER A 292 28.90 -10.39 15.93
CA SER A 292 28.22 -10.05 14.66
C SER A 292 28.72 -11.06 13.66
N ASP A 293 27.83 -12.00 13.29
CA ASP A 293 28.16 -12.99 12.28
C ASP A 293 28.42 -12.22 10.97
N GLU A 294 29.63 -12.32 10.44
CA GLU A 294 30.06 -11.60 9.23
C GLU A 294 29.20 -11.92 8.01
N ARG A 295 28.48 -13.03 8.04
CA ARG A 295 27.54 -13.44 7.01
C ARG A 295 26.23 -12.63 7.04
N VAL A 296 25.96 -11.87 8.13
CA VAL A 296 24.79 -10.99 8.24
C VAL A 296 25.18 -9.56 7.89
N ILE A 297 24.85 -9.13 6.68
CA ILE A 297 25.22 -7.82 6.15
C ILE A 297 24.02 -6.86 6.33
N ARG A 298 24.18 -5.85 7.20
CA ARG A 298 23.16 -4.82 7.42
C ARG A 298 23.46 -3.58 6.60
N VAL A 299 22.60 -3.27 5.61
CA VAL A 299 22.80 -2.16 4.67
C VAL A 299 21.94 -0.93 4.98
N GLY A 300 21.21 -0.92 6.11
CA GLY A 300 20.40 0.23 6.51
C GLY A 300 19.29 0.57 5.51
N TYR A 301 18.98 1.87 5.42
CA TYR A 301 18.00 2.36 4.46
C TYR A 301 18.58 2.35 3.04
N VAL A 302 17.83 1.74 2.13
CA VAL A 302 18.15 1.66 0.69
C VAL A 302 17.07 2.39 -0.09
N ASP A 303 17.44 3.18 -1.10
CA ASP A 303 16.48 3.79 -2.02
C ASP A 303 15.77 2.71 -2.86
N ARG A 304 14.69 3.12 -3.56
CA ARG A 304 13.86 2.14 -4.27
C ARG A 304 14.61 1.40 -5.37
N ASP A 305 15.37 2.11 -6.18
CA ASP A 305 16.04 1.51 -7.35
C ASP A 305 17.12 0.53 -6.90
N SER A 306 17.93 0.93 -5.92
CA SER A 306 18.93 0.06 -5.28
C SER A 306 18.29 -1.15 -4.61
N LEU A 307 17.10 -0.97 -3.98
CA LEU A 307 16.36 -2.06 -3.35
C LEU A 307 15.85 -3.08 -4.37
N LEU A 308 15.28 -2.64 -5.49
CA LEU A 308 14.82 -3.52 -6.56
C LEU A 308 15.99 -4.27 -7.23
N HIS A 309 17.12 -3.58 -7.40
CA HIS A 309 18.34 -4.22 -7.89
C HIS A 309 18.84 -5.31 -6.94
N LEU A 310 18.84 -5.03 -5.62
CA LEU A 310 19.20 -6.02 -4.62
C LEU A 310 18.26 -7.24 -4.65
N PHE A 311 16.95 -7.04 -4.86
CA PHE A 311 16.00 -8.15 -4.99
C PHE A 311 16.31 -9.00 -6.23
N ALA A 312 16.63 -8.35 -7.36
CA ALA A 312 16.95 -9.06 -8.60
C ALA A 312 18.21 -9.92 -8.50
N GLN A 313 19.14 -9.59 -7.61
CA GLN A 313 20.40 -10.32 -7.42
C GLN A 313 20.32 -11.41 -6.34
N ALA A 314 19.26 -11.49 -5.57
CA ALA A 314 19.12 -12.44 -4.47
C ALA A 314 18.94 -13.88 -4.99
N SER A 315 19.52 -14.87 -4.29
CA SER A 315 19.19 -16.29 -4.47
C SER A 315 17.80 -16.60 -3.93
N ALA A 316 17.40 -15.97 -2.81
CA ALA A 316 16.03 -15.98 -2.31
C ALA A 316 15.68 -14.70 -1.54
N LEU A 317 14.39 -14.39 -1.51
CA LEU A 317 13.80 -13.25 -0.81
C LEU A 317 12.96 -13.75 0.35
N LEU A 318 13.32 -13.31 1.58
CA LEU A 318 12.75 -13.85 2.81
C LEU A 318 11.66 -12.94 3.37
N ILE A 319 10.51 -13.50 3.73
CA ILE A 319 9.43 -12.77 4.38
C ILE A 319 8.56 -13.68 5.25
N PRO A 320 9.01 -14.07 6.46
CA PRO A 320 8.19 -14.83 7.37
C PRO A 320 7.06 -13.99 7.94
N LEU A 321 5.88 -14.58 8.04
CA LEU A 321 4.71 -14.05 8.73
C LEU A 321 4.38 -14.95 9.93
N PHE A 322 3.78 -14.37 10.97
CA PHE A 322 3.41 -15.10 12.18
C PHE A 322 1.90 -15.38 12.21
N ASP A 323 1.50 -16.41 12.89
CA ASP A 323 0.09 -16.76 13.04
C ASP A 323 -0.57 -15.90 14.13
N ASP A 324 -0.65 -14.59 13.85
CA ASP A 324 -1.30 -13.61 14.69
C ASP A 324 -2.30 -12.74 13.89
N ASP A 325 -3.20 -12.08 14.59
CA ASP A 325 -4.24 -11.23 13.98
C ASP A 325 -3.64 -10.13 13.10
N ARG A 326 -2.45 -9.65 13.44
CA ARG A 326 -1.77 -8.60 12.69
C ARG A 326 -1.30 -9.12 11.33
N SER A 327 -0.68 -10.29 11.30
CA SER A 327 -0.20 -10.92 10.08
C SER A 327 -1.35 -11.43 9.21
N ARG A 328 -2.40 -12.00 9.81
CA ARG A 328 -3.62 -12.42 9.10
C ARG A 328 -4.36 -11.24 8.45
N ALA A 329 -4.40 -10.09 9.13
CA ALA A 329 -5.05 -8.88 8.61
C ALA A 329 -4.26 -8.22 7.47
N ARG A 330 -2.93 -8.37 7.46
CA ARG A 330 -2.05 -7.72 6.49
C ARG A 330 -1.84 -8.58 5.26
N PHE A 331 -1.54 -7.90 4.17
CA PHE A 331 -0.88 -8.51 3.02
C PHE A 331 0.33 -7.64 2.67
N PRO A 332 1.56 -8.07 3.02
CA PRO A 332 2.74 -7.24 2.83
C PRO A 332 3.00 -6.93 1.36
N SER A 333 3.07 -5.65 1.00
CA SER A 333 3.35 -5.21 -0.38
C SER A 333 4.68 -5.72 -0.94
N LYS A 334 5.64 -6.01 -0.06
CA LYS A 334 6.92 -6.62 -0.44
C LYS A 334 6.78 -7.96 -1.15
N ILE A 335 5.74 -8.73 -0.84
CA ILE A 335 5.48 -10.00 -1.56
C ILE A 335 5.29 -9.74 -3.04
N GLY A 336 4.53 -8.72 -3.43
CA GLY A 336 4.38 -8.34 -4.84
C GLY A 336 5.70 -7.89 -5.48
N GLU A 337 6.51 -7.11 -4.76
CA GLU A 337 7.82 -6.66 -5.22
C GLU A 337 8.82 -7.82 -5.35
N TYR A 338 8.79 -8.78 -4.43
CA TYR A 338 9.61 -9.98 -4.44
C TYR A 338 9.27 -10.90 -5.62
N LEU A 339 7.98 -11.18 -5.81
CA LEU A 339 7.50 -11.96 -6.95
C LEU A 339 7.83 -11.28 -8.28
N ALA A 340 7.71 -9.95 -8.34
CA ALA A 340 8.04 -9.17 -9.54
C ALA A 340 9.54 -9.21 -9.90
N ALA A 341 10.42 -9.49 -8.94
CA ALA A 341 11.84 -9.70 -9.17
C ALA A 341 12.18 -11.07 -9.81
N ALA A 342 11.18 -11.94 -10.00
CA ALA A 342 11.32 -13.31 -10.50
C ALA A 342 12.27 -14.17 -9.66
N ARG A 343 12.36 -13.90 -8.36
CA ARG A 343 13.21 -14.64 -7.42
C ARG A 343 12.39 -15.54 -6.51
N PRO A 344 12.94 -16.68 -6.07
CA PRO A 344 12.28 -17.52 -5.09
C PRO A 344 11.93 -16.71 -3.85
N VAL A 345 10.66 -16.78 -3.44
CA VAL A 345 10.18 -16.16 -2.20
C VAL A 345 10.02 -17.23 -1.15
N VAL A 346 10.69 -17.09 -0.01
CA VAL A 346 10.50 -17.97 1.14
C VAL A 346 9.64 -17.26 2.17
N THR A 347 8.47 -17.81 2.46
CA THR A 347 7.47 -17.21 3.33
C THR A 347 6.82 -18.26 4.24
N THR A 348 5.79 -17.88 4.98
CA THR A 348 5.04 -18.80 5.85
C THR A 348 3.55 -18.78 5.53
N ARG A 349 2.86 -19.86 5.81
CA ARG A 349 1.43 -20.12 5.51
C ARG A 349 0.52 -19.31 6.42
N VAL A 350 0.34 -18.02 6.14
CA VAL A 350 -0.49 -17.11 6.96
C VAL A 350 -1.32 -16.18 6.08
N GLY A 351 -2.59 -16.06 6.38
CA GLY A 351 -3.50 -15.09 5.76
C GLY A 351 -3.61 -15.24 4.24
N GLU A 352 -3.35 -14.18 3.50
CA GLU A 352 -3.48 -14.16 2.03
C GLU A 352 -2.44 -15.05 1.30
N ILE A 353 -1.38 -15.51 2.00
CA ILE A 353 -0.36 -16.36 1.37
C ILE A 353 -0.99 -17.64 0.81
N GLU A 354 -1.80 -18.33 1.60
CA GLU A 354 -2.46 -19.60 1.17
C GLU A 354 -3.37 -19.42 -0.04
N ARG A 355 -3.90 -18.21 -0.21
CA ARG A 355 -4.83 -17.91 -1.28
C ARG A 355 -4.15 -17.70 -2.62
N PHE A 356 -2.94 -17.18 -2.60
CA PHE A 356 -2.26 -16.71 -3.81
C PHE A 356 -0.97 -17.46 -4.15
N LEU A 357 -0.36 -18.14 -3.17
CA LEU A 357 0.92 -18.79 -3.35
C LEU A 357 0.82 -20.27 -2.99
N GLN A 358 1.48 -21.11 -3.80
CA GLN A 358 1.54 -22.55 -3.65
C GLN A 358 2.98 -22.98 -3.38
N ASP A 359 3.16 -23.81 -2.34
CA ASP A 359 4.48 -24.29 -1.93
C ASP A 359 5.14 -25.15 -3.03
N GLY A 360 6.40 -24.86 -3.31
CA GLY A 360 7.20 -25.54 -4.35
C GLY A 360 6.81 -25.18 -5.79
N GLU A 361 5.72 -24.41 -6.00
CA GLU A 361 5.24 -24.03 -7.33
C GLU A 361 5.46 -22.54 -7.64
N THR A 362 4.97 -21.65 -6.74
CA THR A 362 5.03 -20.19 -6.96
C THR A 362 5.78 -19.47 -5.84
N ALA A 363 6.05 -20.13 -4.75
CA ALA A 363 6.89 -19.72 -3.62
C ALA A 363 7.30 -20.95 -2.81
N TYR A 364 8.21 -20.77 -1.86
CA TYR A 364 8.52 -21.77 -0.83
C TYR A 364 7.81 -21.35 0.47
N VAL A 365 6.90 -22.20 0.95
CA VAL A 365 5.97 -21.83 2.01
C VAL A 365 6.07 -22.81 3.19
N ALA A 366 6.64 -22.36 4.31
CA ALA A 366 6.73 -23.10 5.55
C ALA A 366 5.53 -22.85 6.47
N ASN A 367 5.34 -23.68 7.46
CA ASN A 367 4.36 -23.43 8.52
C ASN A 367 4.81 -22.27 9.44
N PRO A 368 3.87 -21.45 9.95
CA PRO A 368 4.21 -20.33 10.82
C PRO A 368 4.84 -20.81 12.13
N GLY A 369 5.90 -20.13 12.56
CA GLY A 369 6.63 -20.46 13.79
C GLY A 369 7.60 -21.65 13.69
N ALA A 370 7.59 -22.39 12.58
CA ALA A 370 8.45 -23.58 12.38
C ALA A 370 9.80 -23.15 11.76
N ALA A 371 10.74 -22.68 12.57
CA ALA A 371 12.04 -22.21 12.09
C ALA A 371 12.87 -23.28 11.36
N ALA A 372 12.79 -24.53 11.79
CA ALA A 372 13.46 -25.66 11.14
C ALA A 372 12.88 -25.92 9.73
N GLU A 373 11.56 -25.88 9.56
CA GLU A 373 10.92 -26.04 8.26
C GLU A 373 11.24 -24.84 7.34
N TYR A 374 11.26 -23.62 7.89
CA TYR A 374 11.65 -22.42 7.17
C TYR A 374 13.10 -22.50 6.67
N ALA A 375 14.00 -23.02 7.52
CA ALA A 375 15.39 -23.31 7.14
C ALA A 375 15.46 -24.35 6.02
N HIS A 376 14.65 -25.42 6.10
CA HIS A 376 14.60 -26.44 5.06
C HIS A 376 14.16 -25.85 3.71
N LYS A 377 13.15 -24.98 3.71
CA LYS A 377 12.73 -24.24 2.49
C LYS A 377 13.84 -23.36 1.89
N ILE A 378 14.66 -22.74 2.71
CA ILE A 378 15.84 -22.00 2.26
C ILE A 378 16.89 -22.96 1.65
N ILE A 379 17.12 -24.09 2.30
CA ILE A 379 18.06 -25.10 1.84
C ILE A 379 17.61 -25.72 0.50
N GLU A 380 16.31 -26.01 0.33
CA GLU A 380 15.74 -26.45 -0.96
C GLU A 380 16.08 -25.48 -2.10
N VAL A 381 15.97 -24.15 -1.85
CA VAL A 381 16.33 -23.13 -2.83
C VAL A 381 17.81 -23.13 -3.16
N LEU A 382 18.67 -23.32 -2.16
CA LEU A 382 20.14 -23.28 -2.33
C LEU A 382 20.69 -24.57 -2.93
N ASP A 383 20.07 -25.72 -2.67
CA ASP A 383 20.48 -27.04 -3.18
C ASP A 383 20.13 -27.21 -4.66
N ASP A 384 19.00 -26.65 -5.12
CA ASP A 384 18.57 -26.71 -6.53
C ASP A 384 18.22 -25.32 -7.08
N PRO A 385 19.23 -24.51 -7.45
CA PRO A 385 19.03 -23.19 -8.03
C PRO A 385 18.21 -23.18 -9.33
N ALA A 386 18.20 -24.28 -10.08
CA ALA A 386 17.45 -24.40 -11.33
C ALA A 386 15.95 -24.53 -11.05
N ALA A 387 15.55 -25.44 -10.16
CA ALA A 387 14.16 -25.56 -9.69
C ALA A 387 13.71 -24.27 -9.00
N ALA A 388 14.55 -23.67 -8.14
CA ALA A 388 14.27 -22.43 -7.47
C ALA A 388 14.02 -21.27 -8.45
N THR A 389 14.79 -21.19 -9.53
CA THR A 389 14.57 -20.19 -10.61
C THR A 389 13.21 -20.42 -11.30
N ALA A 390 12.81 -21.67 -11.53
CA ALA A 390 11.50 -21.97 -12.11
C ALA A 390 10.36 -21.52 -11.20
N VAL A 391 10.46 -21.78 -9.89
CA VAL A 391 9.50 -21.29 -8.88
C VAL A 391 9.45 -19.76 -8.86
N GLY A 392 10.60 -19.07 -8.92
CA GLY A 392 10.66 -17.62 -9.00
C GLY A 392 9.96 -17.05 -10.24
N ARG A 393 10.13 -17.68 -11.41
CA ARG A 393 9.40 -17.31 -12.64
C ARG A 393 7.90 -17.56 -12.56
N ALA A 394 7.49 -18.65 -11.93
CA ALA A 394 6.07 -18.91 -11.67
C ALA A 394 5.49 -17.86 -10.71
N GLY A 395 6.27 -17.45 -9.70
CA GLY A 395 5.93 -16.33 -8.83
C GLY A 395 5.76 -15.00 -9.58
N LEU A 396 6.62 -14.69 -10.55
CA LEU A 396 6.47 -13.53 -11.43
C LEU A 396 5.15 -13.60 -12.23
N THR A 397 4.76 -14.77 -12.70
CA THR A 397 3.47 -14.95 -13.39
C THR A 397 2.30 -14.60 -12.46
N VAL A 398 2.36 -14.98 -11.18
CA VAL A 398 1.36 -14.55 -10.17
C VAL A 398 1.37 -13.02 -10.00
N ALA A 399 2.55 -12.39 -9.93
CA ALA A 399 2.65 -10.93 -9.84
C ALA A 399 1.98 -10.23 -11.03
N MET A 400 2.19 -10.73 -12.25
CA MET A 400 1.61 -10.19 -13.48
C MET A 400 0.10 -10.42 -13.59
N SER A 401 -0.36 -11.63 -13.31
CA SER A 401 -1.77 -12.02 -13.53
C SER A 401 -2.69 -11.66 -12.36
N THR A 402 -2.13 -11.41 -11.16
CA THR A 402 -2.92 -11.19 -9.95
C THR A 402 -2.63 -9.83 -9.29
N PHE A 403 -1.38 -9.39 -9.24
CA PHE A 403 -1.00 -8.20 -8.47
C PHE A 403 -0.63 -6.99 -9.33
N HIS A 404 -0.59 -7.11 -10.64
CA HIS A 404 -0.28 -5.96 -11.48
C HIS A 404 -1.35 -4.87 -11.34
N TYR A 405 -0.93 -3.65 -11.03
CA TYR A 405 -1.82 -2.54 -10.66
C TYR A 405 -2.92 -2.24 -11.70
N SER A 406 -2.62 -2.40 -12.99
CA SER A 406 -3.56 -2.09 -14.07
C SER A 406 -4.82 -2.95 -14.05
N LEU A 407 -4.77 -4.15 -13.44
CA LEU A 407 -5.90 -5.06 -13.30
C LEU A 407 -7.02 -4.48 -12.44
N TYR A 408 -6.68 -3.55 -11.55
CA TYR A 408 -7.61 -3.03 -10.54
C TYR A 408 -8.24 -1.68 -10.91
N GLY A 409 -7.75 -1.01 -11.95
CA GLY A 409 -8.23 0.31 -12.35
C GLY A 409 -9.73 0.33 -12.65
N ALA A 410 -10.23 -0.60 -13.46
CA ALA A 410 -11.65 -0.69 -13.80
C ALA A 410 -12.53 -1.02 -12.58
N LYS A 411 -12.08 -1.95 -11.74
CA LYS A 411 -12.79 -2.37 -10.52
C LYS A 411 -12.90 -1.23 -9.50
N LEU A 412 -11.79 -0.50 -9.30
CA LEU A 412 -11.76 0.64 -8.38
C LEU A 412 -12.57 1.82 -8.94
N ARG A 413 -12.49 2.11 -10.24
CA ARG A 413 -13.34 3.12 -10.90
C ARG A 413 -14.81 2.82 -10.68
N LYS A 414 -15.27 1.60 -11.01
CA LYS A 414 -16.67 1.19 -10.81
C LYS A 414 -17.13 1.34 -9.36
N PHE A 415 -16.25 1.02 -8.42
CA PHE A 415 -16.52 1.19 -7.00
C PHE A 415 -16.72 2.67 -6.63
N VAL A 416 -15.86 3.57 -7.11
CA VAL A 416 -15.99 5.01 -6.89
C VAL A 416 -17.28 5.56 -7.54
N GLU A 417 -17.60 5.13 -8.77
CA GLU A 417 -18.83 5.53 -9.49
C GLU A 417 -20.08 5.15 -8.70
N SER A 418 -20.19 3.90 -8.24
CA SER A 418 -21.37 3.43 -7.49
C SER A 418 -21.62 4.21 -6.20
N LEU A 419 -20.55 4.64 -5.53
CA LEU A 419 -20.66 5.47 -4.32
C LEU A 419 -21.02 6.92 -4.61
N SER A 420 -20.62 7.43 -5.77
CA SER A 420 -20.94 8.81 -6.19
C SER A 420 -22.39 8.94 -6.62
N GLU A 421 -22.93 7.94 -7.31
CA GLU A 421 -24.34 7.89 -7.76
C GLU A 421 -25.31 7.74 -6.58
N SER A 422 -24.96 6.94 -5.57
CA SER A 422 -25.82 6.72 -4.39
C SER A 422 -25.99 7.94 -3.48
N ARG A 423 -25.28 9.04 -3.73
CA ARG A 423 -25.33 10.29 -2.95
C ARG A 423 -25.84 11.51 -3.74
N GLN A 424 -26.13 11.34 -5.02
CA GLN A 424 -26.86 12.33 -5.82
C GLN A 424 -28.35 12.20 -5.60
#